data_c9beca369d515e21aacc47ea790d12e9
#
_entry.id   c9beca369d515e21aacc47ea790d12e9
#
_cell.length_a   1.000
_cell.length_b   1.000
_cell.length_c   1.000
_cell.angle_alpha   90.00
_cell.angle_beta   90.00
_cell.angle_gamma   90.00
#
_symmetry.space_group_name_H-M   'P 1'
#
loop_
_entity.id
_entity.type
_entity.pdbx_description
1 polymer ?
#
loop_
_entity_poly.entity_id
_entity_poly.type
_entity_poly.pdbx_seq_one_letter_code
_entity_poly.pdbx_strand_id
1 'polypeptide(L)'
;MNIDFTRERILNADATTMSVGHYEGGVYNNYWVLIFSCPENSYTSNYRQEVLNLVNAERAKYGLQPLVMGDAKLTAAAQRRAEEIATVNSHVRPNGTKWYTVLSEYGVTDAAAGENAAWGSVSPEEVVNAWMNSEGHRANILDPEARAMGVGYYYNSSSTWGHQWIQFFTK
;
A
#
# COMPACT_ATOMS: atom_id res chain seq x y z
N MET A 1 -15.80 -24.77 -12.66
CA MET A 1 -14.77 -24.26 -11.72
C MET A 1 -13.69 -23.61 -12.55
N ASN A 2 -13.35 -22.33 -12.29
CA ASN A 2 -12.34 -21.64 -13.09
C ASN A 2 -10.95 -22.13 -12.68
N ILE A 3 -10.38 -23.01 -13.50
CA ILE A 3 -9.07 -23.67 -13.25
C ILE A 3 -7.92 -22.64 -13.23
N ASP A 4 -8.04 -21.55 -14.00
CA ASP A 4 -7.03 -20.51 -14.09
C ASP A 4 -6.84 -19.77 -12.76
N PHE A 5 -7.91 -19.42 -12.08
CA PHE A 5 -7.87 -18.75 -10.79
C PHE A 5 -7.21 -19.59 -9.68
N THR A 6 -7.39 -20.92 -9.71
CA THR A 6 -6.76 -21.84 -8.76
C THR A 6 -5.26 -21.96 -9.05
N ARG A 7 -4.87 -22.00 -10.33
CA ARG A 7 -3.48 -22.11 -10.77
C ARG A 7 -2.68 -20.87 -10.36
N GLU A 8 -3.20 -19.67 -10.58
CA GLU A 8 -2.52 -18.42 -10.20
C GLU A 8 -2.23 -18.37 -8.70
N ARG A 9 -3.16 -18.85 -7.86
CA ARG A 9 -2.94 -18.90 -6.41
C ARG A 9 -1.88 -19.92 -6.00
N ILE A 10 -1.85 -21.09 -6.64
CA ILE A 10 -0.85 -22.13 -6.39
C ILE A 10 0.55 -21.67 -6.80
N LEU A 11 0.64 -20.87 -7.87
CA LEU A 11 1.91 -20.35 -8.40
C LEU A 11 2.31 -19.00 -7.80
N ASN A 12 1.59 -18.51 -6.79
CA ASN A 12 1.94 -17.28 -6.12
C ASN A 12 3.30 -17.40 -5.42
N ALA A 13 4.28 -16.65 -5.89
CA ALA A 13 5.65 -16.67 -5.38
C ALA A 13 5.76 -16.16 -3.91
N ASP A 14 4.78 -15.40 -3.44
CA ASP A 14 4.75 -14.85 -2.08
C ASP A 14 4.17 -15.83 -1.06
N ALA A 15 3.51 -16.90 -1.51
CA ALA A 15 2.97 -17.93 -0.63
C ALA A 15 4.09 -18.77 -0.01
N THR A 16 4.21 -18.72 1.31
CA THR A 16 5.24 -19.45 2.06
C THR A 16 4.71 -20.67 2.79
N THR A 17 3.40 -20.72 3.01
CA THR A 17 2.74 -21.87 3.64
C THR A 17 1.44 -22.22 2.94
N MET A 18 1.08 -23.48 3.00
CA MET A 18 -0.18 -24.02 2.49
C MET A 18 -0.80 -24.95 3.53
N SER A 19 -2.09 -24.77 3.76
CA SER A 19 -2.90 -25.72 4.52
C SER A 19 -3.96 -26.33 3.60
N VAL A 20 -4.20 -27.63 3.76
CA VAL A 20 -5.19 -28.37 2.99
C VAL A 20 -6.24 -28.94 3.93
N GLY A 21 -7.50 -28.66 3.64
CA GLY A 21 -8.65 -29.27 4.31
C GLY A 21 -9.41 -30.16 3.33
N HIS A 22 -9.86 -31.32 3.81
CA HIS A 22 -10.75 -32.22 3.09
C HIS A 22 -11.98 -32.54 3.94
N TYR A 23 -13.14 -32.50 3.32
CA TYR A 23 -14.39 -32.90 3.91
C TYR A 23 -15.10 -33.87 2.96
N GLU A 24 -15.48 -35.05 3.48
CA GLU A 24 -16.26 -36.05 2.77
C GLU A 24 -17.74 -35.97 3.20
N GLY A 25 -18.63 -35.73 2.24
CA GLY A 25 -20.07 -35.58 2.47
C GLY A 25 -20.69 -34.51 1.57
N GLY A 26 -21.97 -34.20 1.80
CA GLY A 26 -22.71 -33.22 1.01
C GLY A 26 -23.01 -33.64 -0.43
N VAL A 27 -23.48 -32.71 -1.28
CA VAL A 27 -23.97 -32.95 -2.63
C VAL A 27 -22.90 -33.47 -3.59
N TYR A 28 -21.63 -33.00 -3.42
CA TYR A 28 -20.51 -33.40 -4.29
C TYR A 28 -19.59 -34.46 -3.67
N ASN A 29 -19.94 -34.97 -2.50
CA ASN A 29 -19.27 -36.03 -1.75
C ASN A 29 -17.84 -35.67 -1.25
N ASN A 30 -17.06 -34.92 -1.99
CA ASN A 30 -15.72 -34.51 -1.59
C ASN A 30 -15.51 -32.99 -1.80
N TYR A 31 -15.03 -32.31 -0.76
CA TYR A 31 -14.70 -30.88 -0.80
C TYR A 31 -13.26 -30.69 -0.35
N TRP A 32 -12.51 -29.95 -1.14
CA TRP A 32 -11.12 -29.60 -0.84
C TRP A 32 -10.98 -28.10 -0.68
N VAL A 33 -10.35 -27.69 0.40
CA VAL A 33 -10.02 -26.29 0.66
C VAL A 33 -8.51 -26.16 0.74
N LEU A 34 -7.94 -25.25 -0.05
CA LEU A 34 -6.55 -24.88 0.01
C LEU A 34 -6.48 -23.45 0.53
N ILE A 35 -5.71 -23.26 1.60
CA ILE A 35 -5.42 -21.94 2.17
C ILE A 35 -3.93 -21.71 1.96
N PHE A 36 -3.60 -20.63 1.25
CA PHE A 36 -2.23 -20.17 1.10
C PHE A 36 -2.04 -18.98 2.02
N SER A 37 -0.94 -18.93 2.75
CA SER A 37 -0.55 -17.78 3.53
C SER A 37 0.88 -17.36 3.23
N CYS A 38 1.13 -16.08 3.42
CA CYS A 38 2.45 -15.48 3.33
C CYS A 38 2.71 -14.70 4.63
N PRO A 39 3.95 -14.42 4.98
CA PRO A 39 4.25 -13.50 6.07
C PRO A 39 3.60 -12.15 5.78
N GLU A 40 2.96 -11.55 6.79
CA GLU A 40 2.26 -10.27 6.69
C GLU A 40 3.13 -9.16 6.06
N ASN A 41 4.45 -9.24 6.25
CA ASN A 41 5.42 -8.30 5.69
C ASN A 41 5.71 -8.47 4.19
N SER A 42 5.40 -9.61 3.57
CA SER A 42 5.74 -9.83 2.16
C SER A 42 4.80 -9.12 1.20
N TYR A 43 3.50 -9.10 1.47
CA TYR A 43 2.53 -8.35 0.65
C TYR A 43 2.77 -6.85 0.71
N THR A 44 3.01 -6.31 1.92
CA THR A 44 3.23 -4.88 2.08
C THR A 44 4.55 -4.42 1.49
N SER A 45 5.60 -5.23 1.52
CA SER A 45 6.87 -4.89 0.87
C SER A 45 6.75 -4.92 -0.66
N ASN A 46 6.00 -5.87 -1.21
CA ASN A 46 5.75 -5.96 -2.64
C ASN A 46 4.91 -4.76 -3.13
N TYR A 47 3.82 -4.43 -2.43
CA TYR A 47 3.00 -3.26 -2.74
C TYR A 47 3.78 -1.94 -2.71
N ARG A 48 4.68 -1.76 -1.75
CA ARG A 48 5.54 -0.57 -1.67
C ARG A 48 6.41 -0.42 -2.90
N GLN A 49 7.09 -1.50 -3.29
CA GLN A 49 7.95 -1.49 -4.47
C GLN A 49 7.14 -1.27 -5.76
N GLU A 50 5.97 -1.86 -5.86
CA GLU A 50 5.09 -1.71 -7.01
C GLU A 50 4.56 -0.28 -7.13
N VAL A 51 4.11 0.34 -6.04
CA VAL A 51 3.74 1.77 -6.03
C VAL A 51 4.92 2.64 -6.46
N LEU A 52 6.15 2.37 -5.97
CA LEU A 52 7.34 3.12 -6.39
C LEU A 52 7.58 2.99 -7.89
N ASN A 53 7.48 1.79 -8.44
CA ASN A 53 7.68 1.53 -9.86
C ASN A 53 6.65 2.28 -10.72
N LEU A 54 5.38 2.21 -10.34
CA LEU A 54 4.28 2.90 -11.02
C LEU A 54 4.44 4.42 -10.97
N VAL A 55 4.75 4.97 -9.80
CA VAL A 55 5.01 6.40 -9.62
C VAL A 55 6.20 6.86 -10.47
N ASN A 56 7.28 6.10 -10.50
CA ASN A 56 8.43 6.44 -11.32
C ASN A 56 8.15 6.33 -12.83
N ALA A 57 7.27 5.41 -13.23
CA ALA A 57 6.80 5.36 -14.61
C ALA A 57 5.97 6.61 -14.97
N GLU A 58 5.13 7.12 -14.07
CA GLU A 58 4.43 8.39 -14.28
C GLU A 58 5.41 9.56 -14.35
N ARG A 59 6.34 9.68 -13.39
CA ARG A 59 7.35 10.75 -13.37
C ARG A 59 8.19 10.78 -14.66
N ALA A 60 8.56 9.62 -15.19
CA ALA A 60 9.31 9.52 -16.44
C ALA A 60 8.59 10.14 -17.64
N LYS A 61 7.25 10.06 -17.71
CA LYS A 61 6.44 10.69 -18.76
C LYS A 61 6.58 12.22 -18.78
N TYR A 62 6.96 12.80 -17.63
CA TYR A 62 7.17 14.25 -17.47
C TYR A 62 8.65 14.64 -17.42
N GLY A 63 9.57 13.70 -17.71
CA GLY A 63 11.01 13.96 -17.70
C GLY A 63 11.61 14.21 -16.31
N LEU A 64 10.91 13.77 -15.23
CA LEU A 64 11.34 13.96 -13.87
C LEU A 64 12.28 12.84 -13.41
N GLN A 65 13.19 13.17 -12.49
CA GLN A 65 14.05 12.16 -11.88
C GLN A 65 13.22 11.16 -11.07
N PRO A 66 13.60 9.86 -11.09
CA PRO A 66 12.92 8.86 -10.29
C PRO A 66 13.11 9.12 -8.80
N LEU A 67 12.08 8.79 -8.03
CA LEU A 67 12.17 8.73 -6.56
C LEU A 67 12.84 7.43 -6.14
N VAL A 68 13.47 7.46 -4.96
CA VAL A 68 13.92 6.24 -4.27
C VAL A 68 12.95 5.86 -3.17
N MET A 69 12.92 4.59 -2.79
CA MET A 69 12.22 4.19 -1.58
C MET A 69 12.95 4.77 -0.38
N GLY A 70 12.21 5.43 0.49
CA GLY A 70 12.75 5.96 1.74
C GLY A 70 13.25 4.87 2.68
N ASP A 71 13.99 5.29 3.68
CA ASP A 71 14.54 4.39 4.69
C ASP A 71 13.46 3.70 5.55
N ALA A 72 13.90 2.87 6.49
CA ALA A 72 13.00 2.16 7.40
C ALA A 72 12.15 3.12 8.27
N LYS A 73 12.67 4.30 8.59
CA LYS A 73 11.95 5.31 9.39
C LYS A 73 10.80 5.93 8.60
N LEU A 74 11.04 6.36 7.37
CA LEU A 74 10.01 6.92 6.49
C LEU A 74 8.94 5.87 6.17
N THR A 75 9.36 4.63 5.94
CA THR A 75 8.46 3.50 5.73
C THR A 75 7.58 3.22 6.94
N ALA A 76 8.17 3.21 8.16
CA ALA A 76 7.43 2.99 9.39
C ALA A 76 6.45 4.15 9.70
N ALA A 77 6.84 5.39 9.44
CA ALA A 77 5.96 6.55 9.58
C ALA A 77 4.75 6.46 8.61
N ALA A 78 4.98 6.07 7.35
CA ALA A 78 3.92 5.88 6.37
C ALA A 78 2.98 4.74 6.77
N GLN A 79 3.52 3.63 7.29
CA GLN A 79 2.72 2.51 7.80
C GLN A 79 1.84 2.94 8.98
N ARG A 80 2.42 3.64 9.96
CA ARG A 80 1.66 4.17 11.09
C ARG A 80 0.52 5.07 10.62
N ARG A 81 0.78 5.91 9.64
CA ARG A 81 -0.22 6.83 9.11
C ARG A 81 -1.34 6.10 8.35
N ALA A 82 -1.02 5.01 7.63
CA ALA A 82 -2.04 4.17 6.99
C ALA A 82 -3.00 3.54 8.01
N GLU A 83 -2.50 3.13 9.17
CA GLU A 83 -3.32 2.65 10.29
C GLU A 83 -4.22 3.76 10.86
N GLU A 84 -3.70 4.98 11.01
CA GLU A 84 -4.46 6.13 11.53
C GLU A 84 -5.62 6.52 10.63
N ILE A 85 -5.44 6.54 9.31
CA ILE A 85 -6.50 6.90 8.38
C ILE A 85 -7.61 5.84 8.25
N ALA A 86 -7.41 4.66 8.82
CA ALA A 86 -8.48 3.67 8.95
C ALA A 86 -9.57 4.12 9.94
N THR A 87 -9.24 5.05 10.85
CA THR A 87 -10.16 5.58 11.87
C THR A 87 -10.57 7.03 11.61
N VAL A 88 -9.73 7.80 10.92
CA VAL A 88 -9.97 9.23 10.63
C VAL A 88 -9.69 9.51 9.16
N ASN A 89 -10.73 9.73 8.36
CA ASN A 89 -10.61 10.11 6.95
C ASN A 89 -10.20 11.60 6.84
N SER A 90 -8.92 11.89 7.10
CA SER A 90 -8.41 13.27 7.12
C SER A 90 -6.89 13.30 7.06
N HIS A 91 -6.33 14.42 6.58
CA HIS A 91 -4.93 14.78 6.73
C HIS A 91 -4.56 15.24 8.16
N VAL A 92 -5.56 15.40 9.04
CA VAL A 92 -5.34 15.61 10.48
C VAL A 92 -5.29 14.25 11.14
N ARG A 93 -4.30 14.04 11.99
CA ARG A 93 -4.11 12.79 12.73
C ARG A 93 -5.15 12.62 13.84
N PRO A 94 -5.40 11.40 14.34
CA PRO A 94 -6.35 11.15 15.43
C PRO A 94 -6.08 11.96 16.71
N ASN A 95 -4.80 12.33 16.94
CA ASN A 95 -4.40 13.18 18.08
C ASN A 95 -4.57 14.70 17.84
N GLY A 96 -5.17 15.10 16.71
CA GLY A 96 -5.41 16.49 16.34
C GLY A 96 -4.21 17.21 15.70
N THR A 97 -3.07 16.56 15.56
CA THR A 97 -1.89 17.15 14.94
C THR A 97 -1.92 17.00 13.40
N LYS A 98 -1.04 17.73 12.72
CA LYS A 98 -0.89 17.63 11.26
C LYS A 98 -0.18 16.34 10.87
N TRP A 99 -0.46 15.83 9.67
CA TRP A 99 0.06 14.56 9.15
C TRP A 99 1.59 14.44 9.28
N TYR A 100 2.35 15.50 8.99
CA TYR A 100 3.82 15.47 8.99
C TYR A 100 4.45 15.26 10.37
N THR A 101 3.70 15.43 11.45
CA THR A 101 4.23 15.20 12.81
C THR A 101 4.61 13.76 13.05
N VAL A 102 4.01 12.79 12.32
CA VAL A 102 4.41 11.40 12.39
C VAL A 102 5.87 11.19 11.94
N LEU A 103 6.35 11.98 10.99
CA LEU A 103 7.71 11.87 10.48
C LEU A 103 8.74 12.09 11.59
N SER A 104 8.57 13.15 12.39
CA SER A 104 9.46 13.43 13.52
C SER A 104 9.35 12.41 14.64
N GLU A 105 8.16 11.83 14.88
CA GLU A 105 7.96 10.75 15.86
C GLU A 105 8.77 9.50 15.51
N TYR A 106 8.94 9.22 14.23
CA TYR A 106 9.75 8.10 13.72
C TYR A 106 11.22 8.49 13.41
N GLY A 107 11.61 9.72 13.75
CA GLY A 107 12.98 10.21 13.57
C GLY A 107 13.38 10.41 12.11
N VAL A 108 12.43 10.71 11.23
CA VAL A 108 12.68 11.18 9.86
C VAL A 108 13.16 12.62 9.96
N THR A 109 14.33 12.90 9.39
CA THR A 109 14.99 14.23 9.42
C THR A 109 14.83 14.98 8.11
N ASP A 110 14.51 14.30 7.04
CA ASP A 110 14.31 14.90 5.73
C ASP A 110 13.08 15.82 5.72
N ALA A 111 13.15 16.88 4.93
CA ALA A 111 12.05 17.83 4.82
C ALA A 111 10.83 17.16 4.18
N ALA A 112 9.69 17.23 4.88
CA ALA A 112 8.41 16.75 4.34
C ALA A 112 8.00 17.57 3.10
N ALA A 113 7.67 16.90 2.01
CA ALA A 113 7.25 17.52 0.76
C ALA A 113 5.74 17.36 0.50
N GLY A 114 5.12 16.24 0.89
CA GLY A 114 3.69 16.01 0.70
C GLY A 114 3.20 14.70 1.28
N GLU A 115 1.87 14.61 1.43
CA GLU A 115 1.13 13.40 1.77
C GLU A 115 0.06 13.13 0.72
N ASN A 116 0.02 11.93 0.17
CA ASN A 116 -1.13 11.40 -0.54
C ASN A 116 -1.79 10.33 0.33
N ALA A 117 -3.10 10.45 0.53
CA ALA A 117 -3.90 9.48 1.26
C ALA A 117 -5.00 8.95 0.33
N ALA A 118 -5.29 7.64 0.41
CA ALA A 118 -6.37 7.03 -0.34
C ALA A 118 -7.04 5.92 0.45
N TRP A 119 -8.29 5.66 0.12
CA TRP A 119 -9.15 4.66 0.73
C TRP A 119 -9.84 3.83 -0.35
N GLY A 120 -9.98 2.53 -0.11
CA GLY A 120 -10.78 1.63 -0.94
C GLY A 120 -10.07 1.03 -2.14
N SER A 121 -8.95 1.58 -2.61
CA SER A 121 -8.18 0.98 -3.70
C SER A 121 -7.62 -0.38 -3.28
N VAL A 122 -7.85 -1.40 -4.07
CA VAL A 122 -7.49 -2.79 -3.70
C VAL A 122 -6.12 -3.21 -4.21
N SER A 123 -5.50 -2.39 -5.09
CA SER A 123 -4.18 -2.68 -5.64
C SER A 123 -3.31 -1.43 -5.79
N PRO A 124 -1.99 -1.59 -5.96
CA PRO A 124 -1.06 -0.52 -6.28
C PRO A 124 -1.44 0.27 -7.54
N GLU A 125 -1.88 -0.40 -8.60
CA GLU A 125 -2.30 0.25 -9.84
C GLU A 125 -3.52 1.14 -9.63
N GLU A 126 -4.51 0.64 -8.91
CA GLU A 126 -5.72 1.41 -8.62
C GLU A 126 -5.40 2.66 -7.81
N VAL A 127 -4.57 2.55 -6.77
CA VAL A 127 -4.26 3.70 -5.92
C VAL A 127 -3.41 4.74 -6.65
N VAL A 128 -2.40 4.32 -7.42
CA VAL A 128 -1.58 5.27 -8.19
C VAL A 128 -2.43 5.95 -9.27
N ASN A 129 -3.30 5.20 -9.95
CA ASN A 129 -4.24 5.77 -10.92
C ASN A 129 -5.19 6.78 -10.26
N ALA A 130 -5.73 6.47 -9.07
CA ALA A 130 -6.59 7.39 -8.32
C ALA A 130 -5.84 8.69 -7.95
N TRP A 131 -4.60 8.58 -7.46
CA TRP A 131 -3.77 9.75 -7.15
C TRP A 131 -3.46 10.58 -8.39
N MET A 132 -3.10 9.95 -9.52
CA MET A 132 -2.81 10.66 -10.77
C MET A 132 -4.04 11.37 -11.37
N ASN A 133 -5.24 10.91 -11.08
CA ASN A 133 -6.48 11.57 -11.50
C ASN A 133 -6.95 12.68 -10.55
N SER A 134 -6.28 12.90 -9.42
CA SER A 134 -6.54 13.99 -8.48
C SER A 134 -5.45 15.06 -8.59
N GLU A 135 -5.82 16.30 -8.83
CA GLU A 135 -4.89 17.40 -9.08
C GLU A 135 -3.86 17.58 -7.95
N GLY A 136 -4.33 17.60 -6.69
CA GLY A 136 -3.46 17.76 -5.53
C GLY A 136 -2.50 16.58 -5.32
N HIS A 137 -3.00 15.35 -5.45
CA HIS A 137 -2.18 14.16 -5.30
C HIS A 137 -1.18 14.03 -6.45
N ARG A 138 -1.59 14.31 -7.68
CA ARG A 138 -0.71 14.34 -8.85
C ARG A 138 0.40 15.37 -8.69
N ALA A 139 0.11 16.55 -8.16
CA ALA A 139 1.12 17.58 -7.91
C ALA A 139 2.22 17.08 -6.96
N ASN A 140 1.88 16.34 -5.91
CA ASN A 140 2.85 15.71 -5.02
C ASN A 140 3.70 14.65 -5.74
N ILE A 141 3.09 13.80 -6.57
CA ILE A 141 3.81 12.78 -7.35
C ILE A 141 4.79 13.42 -8.35
N LEU A 142 4.40 14.54 -8.94
CA LEU A 142 5.17 15.24 -9.96
C LEU A 142 6.04 16.39 -9.41
N ASP A 143 6.18 16.53 -8.09
CA ASP A 143 7.08 17.54 -7.49
C ASP A 143 8.52 17.25 -7.95
N PRO A 144 9.16 18.19 -8.69
CA PRO A 144 10.53 18.02 -9.18
C PRO A 144 11.57 18.02 -8.06
N GLU A 145 11.23 18.54 -6.88
CA GLU A 145 12.14 18.59 -5.73
C GLU A 145 12.06 17.34 -4.85
N ALA A 146 11.02 16.53 -4.98
CA ALA A 146 10.92 15.27 -4.24
C ALA A 146 12.06 14.31 -4.62
N ARG A 147 12.63 13.64 -3.62
CA ARG A 147 13.75 12.70 -3.77
C ARG A 147 13.41 11.30 -3.33
N ALA A 148 12.71 11.15 -2.21
CA ALA A 148 12.32 9.86 -1.69
C ALA A 148 10.82 9.81 -1.40
N MET A 149 10.28 8.60 -1.37
CA MET A 149 8.91 8.34 -0.96
C MET A 149 8.83 7.20 0.05
N GLY A 150 7.91 7.31 1.00
CA GLY A 150 7.50 6.21 1.88
C GLY A 150 6.09 5.78 1.53
N VAL A 151 5.84 4.48 1.54
CA VAL A 151 4.50 3.92 1.29
C VAL A 151 4.04 3.12 2.49
N GLY A 152 2.84 3.44 2.98
CA GLY A 152 2.12 2.68 3.99
C GLY A 152 0.85 2.07 3.39
N TYR A 153 0.58 0.84 3.74
CA TYR A 153 -0.64 0.14 3.40
C TYR A 153 -1.19 -0.57 4.63
N TYR A 154 -2.48 -0.41 4.86
CA TYR A 154 -3.17 -1.09 5.93
C TYR A 154 -4.53 -1.60 5.45
N TYR A 155 -4.83 -2.85 5.74
CA TYR A 155 -6.15 -3.42 5.50
C TYR A 155 -6.88 -3.62 6.83
N ASN A 156 -8.10 -3.11 6.92
CA ASN A 156 -8.97 -3.32 8.06
C ASN A 156 -10.39 -3.64 7.57
N SER A 157 -10.79 -4.89 7.68
CA SER A 157 -12.11 -5.37 7.27
C SER A 157 -13.27 -4.70 8.04
N SER A 158 -12.98 -4.11 9.21
CA SER A 158 -13.96 -3.40 10.03
C SER A 158 -14.05 -1.90 9.68
N SER A 159 -13.14 -1.38 8.85
CA SER A 159 -13.23 0.00 8.37
C SER A 159 -14.20 0.10 7.18
N THR A 160 -14.82 1.26 7.01
CA THR A 160 -15.75 1.52 5.89
C THR A 160 -15.13 1.23 4.51
N TRP A 161 -13.84 1.43 4.36
CA TRP A 161 -13.13 1.38 3.07
C TRP A 161 -12.26 0.14 2.88
N GLY A 162 -12.03 -0.67 3.93
CA GLY A 162 -11.20 -1.87 3.88
C GLY A 162 -9.71 -1.58 3.71
N HIS A 163 -9.33 -0.88 2.66
CA HIS A 163 -7.95 -0.61 2.24
C HIS A 163 -7.58 0.86 2.49
N GLN A 164 -6.43 1.10 3.12
CA GLN A 164 -5.89 2.41 3.41
C GLN A 164 -4.47 2.52 2.85
N TRP A 165 -4.20 3.61 2.14
CA TRP A 165 -2.92 3.88 1.50
C TRP A 165 -2.40 5.24 1.89
N ILE A 166 -1.11 5.30 2.20
CA ILE A 166 -0.37 6.55 2.42
C ILE A 166 0.87 6.55 1.52
N GLN A 167 1.13 7.71 0.93
CA GLN A 167 2.37 8.01 0.27
C GLN A 167 2.92 9.31 0.86
N PHE A 168 4.12 9.25 1.43
CA PHE A 168 4.88 10.42 1.86
C PHE A 168 5.96 10.74 0.84
N PHE A 169 6.24 12.03 0.71
CA PHE A 169 7.35 12.54 -0.09
C PHE A 169 8.30 13.35 0.80
N THR A 170 9.61 13.20 0.56
CA THR A 170 10.67 14.00 1.21
C THR A 170 11.63 14.59 0.18
N LYS A 171 12.30 15.70 0.56
CA LYS A 171 13.31 16.40 -0.24
C LYS A 171 14.71 16.12 0.27
#